data_bcad7db392bd15dd99d680756e33bd65
#
_entry.id   bcad7db392bd15dd99d680756e33bd65
#
_cell.length_a   1.000
_cell.length_b   1.000
_cell.length_c   1.000
_cell.angle_alpha   90.00
_cell.angle_beta   90.00
_cell.angle_gamma   90.00
#
_symmetry.space_group_name_H-M   'P 1'
#
loop_
_entity.id
_entity.type
_entity.pdbx_description
1 polymer ?
#
loop_
_entity_poly.entity_id
_entity_poly.type
_entity_poly.pdbx_seq_one_letter_code
_entity_poly.pdbx_strand_id
1 'polypeptide(L)'
;MTATQGFIPPFMFYISRHEWDISLLTLLYSEDIDVVKFVAGITKGAECKISFEYNNTNIKKWDGTEIEGFIEKLKEKSTYNIESFRATINEINFIDQPSTLFYCLYKCRTESDNQIIQRINIEFINKGNIEGLSEGEKKLINANTIIHILSAPNSLCLFDEPDSHIHIARKDELKELINTENRYSIVTTHSPVFVNCLCDENIRYLKDGKIEDLERSKKLSLLSGGGISIFEGSLILGTKKILVVEGPYDKKYLEKAISIFAKRNS
;
A
#
# COMPACT_ATOMS: atom_id res chain seq x y z
N MET A 1 13.46 -22.12 32.37
CA MET A 1 13.26 -20.96 31.46
C MET A 1 13.01 -21.55 30.10
N THR A 2 11.77 -21.80 29.75
CA THR A 2 11.35 -22.22 28.42
C THR A 2 11.30 -20.96 27.57
N ALA A 3 12.26 -20.84 26.66
CA ALA A 3 12.21 -19.80 25.64
C ALA A 3 10.92 -20.02 24.84
N THR A 4 9.96 -19.13 24.98
CA THR A 4 8.89 -18.96 24.01
C THR A 4 9.58 -18.74 22.67
N GLN A 5 9.51 -19.73 21.79
CA GLN A 5 9.91 -19.57 20.41
C GLN A 5 8.98 -18.49 19.84
N GLY A 6 9.47 -17.25 19.85
CA GLY A 6 8.81 -16.18 19.15
C GLY A 6 8.62 -16.60 17.71
N PHE A 7 7.43 -16.41 17.20
CA PHE A 7 7.12 -16.63 15.79
C PHE A 7 8.15 -15.86 14.95
N ILE A 8 8.99 -16.59 14.23
CA ILE A 8 9.86 -16.04 13.20
C ILE A 8 9.02 -16.06 11.93
N PRO A 9 8.57 -14.89 11.44
CA PRO A 9 7.84 -14.86 10.18
C PRO A 9 8.70 -15.52 9.11
N PRO A 10 8.10 -16.27 8.17
CA PRO A 10 8.85 -16.86 7.07
C PRO A 10 9.63 -15.76 6.36
N PHE A 11 10.83 -16.07 5.91
CA PHE A 11 11.82 -15.14 5.38
C PHE A 11 11.34 -14.35 4.14
N MET A 12 10.22 -14.76 3.55
CA MET A 12 9.60 -14.13 2.39
C MET A 12 8.07 -14.26 2.46
N PHE A 13 7.37 -13.13 2.54
CA PHE A 13 5.94 -13.04 2.28
C PHE A 13 5.73 -12.44 0.90
N TYR A 14 4.89 -13.08 0.11
CA TYR A 14 4.29 -12.49 -1.08
C TYR A 14 2.85 -12.10 -0.74
N ILE A 15 2.58 -10.80 -0.64
CA ILE A 15 1.21 -10.30 -0.49
C ILE A 15 0.71 -9.95 -1.88
N SER A 16 -0.25 -10.73 -2.38
CA SER A 16 -0.90 -10.41 -3.63
C SER A 16 -1.88 -9.25 -3.46
N ARG A 17 -2.25 -8.61 -4.57
CA ARG A 17 -3.26 -7.55 -4.56
C ARG A 17 -4.63 -8.00 -4.02
N HIS A 18 -4.87 -9.30 -3.93
CA HIS A 18 -6.15 -9.87 -3.49
C HIS A 18 -6.26 -10.02 -1.98
N GLU A 19 -5.17 -9.80 -1.24
CA GLU A 19 -5.11 -9.98 0.23
C GLU A 19 -5.18 -8.64 0.98
N TRP A 20 -5.67 -7.59 0.34
CA TRP A 20 -5.87 -6.28 0.94
C TRP A 20 -6.84 -6.33 2.14
N ASP A 21 -7.79 -7.26 2.12
CA ASP A 21 -8.76 -7.47 3.19
C ASP A 21 -8.08 -7.97 4.48
N ILE A 22 -7.19 -8.96 4.37
CA ILE A 22 -6.36 -9.45 5.48
C ILE A 22 -5.46 -8.32 6.00
N SER A 23 -4.80 -7.64 5.08
CA SER A 23 -3.93 -6.50 5.39
C SER A 23 -4.69 -5.41 6.15
N LEU A 24 -5.88 -5.03 5.68
CA LEU A 24 -6.69 -4.02 6.34
C LEU A 24 -7.14 -4.45 7.75
N LEU A 25 -7.60 -5.68 7.93
CA LEU A 25 -7.98 -6.19 9.27
C LEU A 25 -6.80 -6.14 10.24
N THR A 26 -5.61 -6.44 9.76
CA THR A 26 -4.40 -6.38 10.56
C THR A 26 -4.03 -4.94 10.93
N LEU A 27 -4.14 -4.00 9.99
CA LEU A 27 -3.93 -2.58 10.27
C LEU A 27 -5.00 -2.02 11.22
N LEU A 28 -6.25 -2.45 11.07
CA LEU A 28 -7.34 -2.08 11.98
C LEU A 28 -7.08 -2.59 13.42
N TYR A 29 -6.37 -3.68 13.59
CA TYR A 29 -5.99 -4.23 14.89
C TYR A 29 -4.78 -3.52 15.52
N SER A 30 -3.91 -2.92 14.71
CA SER A 30 -2.71 -2.24 15.18
C SER A 30 -3.02 -1.01 16.04
N GLU A 31 -2.18 -0.78 17.05
CA GLU A 31 -2.19 0.42 17.90
C GLU A 31 -1.08 1.41 17.52
N ASP A 32 -0.26 1.09 16.52
CA ASP A 32 0.76 1.99 16.00
C ASP A 32 0.13 3.31 15.51
N ILE A 33 0.68 4.44 15.96
CA ILE A 33 0.08 5.76 15.74
C ILE A 33 0.02 6.14 14.25
N ASP A 34 1.01 5.76 13.47
CA ASP A 34 1.06 6.09 12.04
C ASP A 34 0.12 5.17 11.26
N VAL A 35 0.00 3.91 11.65
CA VAL A 35 -1.00 2.98 11.13
C VAL A 35 -2.41 3.48 11.43
N VAL A 36 -2.68 3.91 12.67
CA VAL A 36 -4.01 4.44 13.06
C VAL A 36 -4.37 5.68 12.25
N LYS A 37 -3.44 6.61 12.03
CA LYS A 37 -3.66 7.78 11.18
C LYS A 37 -3.94 7.39 9.73
N PHE A 38 -3.17 6.46 9.17
CA PHE A 38 -3.36 5.96 7.82
C PHE A 38 -4.75 5.34 7.64
N VAL A 39 -5.14 4.44 8.56
CA VAL A 39 -6.45 3.79 8.54
C VAL A 39 -7.59 4.81 8.64
N ALA A 40 -7.47 5.81 9.54
CA ALA A 40 -8.45 6.88 9.65
C ALA A 40 -8.61 7.67 8.33
N GLY A 41 -7.51 7.91 7.62
CA GLY A 41 -7.51 8.55 6.29
C GLY A 41 -8.20 7.71 5.22
N ILE A 42 -8.03 6.38 5.24
CA ILE A 42 -8.70 5.46 4.31
C ILE A 42 -10.19 5.34 4.61
N THR A 43 -10.56 5.15 5.87
CA THR A 43 -11.96 4.95 6.27
C THR A 43 -12.79 6.22 6.24
N LYS A 44 -12.15 7.40 6.31
CA LYS A 44 -12.81 8.73 6.30
C LYS A 44 -13.93 8.85 7.34
N GLY A 45 -13.81 8.13 8.46
CA GLY A 45 -14.82 8.10 9.51
C GLY A 45 -16.09 7.29 9.18
N ALA A 46 -16.05 6.46 8.13
CA ALA A 46 -17.13 5.55 7.80
C ALA A 46 -17.27 4.45 8.89
N GLU A 47 -18.48 4.00 9.12
CA GLU A 47 -18.74 2.80 9.90
C GLU A 47 -18.22 1.59 9.11
N CYS A 48 -17.45 0.72 9.79
CA CYS A 48 -16.91 -0.48 9.19
C CYS A 48 -17.68 -1.71 9.65
N LYS A 49 -18.20 -2.50 8.70
CA LYS A 49 -18.85 -3.78 8.95
C LYS A 49 -18.01 -4.91 8.36
N ILE A 50 -17.60 -5.85 9.20
CA ILE A 50 -16.73 -6.97 8.85
C ILE A 50 -17.54 -8.26 9.00
N SER A 51 -17.45 -9.17 8.02
CA SER A 51 -18.03 -10.51 8.10
C SER A 51 -17.15 -11.53 7.36
N PHE A 52 -17.30 -12.80 7.73
CA PHE A 52 -16.49 -13.90 7.22
C PHE A 52 -17.39 -14.99 6.65
N GLU A 53 -17.02 -15.52 5.50
CA GLU A 53 -17.61 -16.71 4.91
C GLU A 53 -16.66 -17.90 5.12
N TYR A 54 -17.15 -18.99 5.69
CA TYR A 54 -16.34 -20.14 6.09
C TYR A 54 -16.61 -21.38 5.25
N ASN A 55 -15.54 -22.15 4.97
CA ASN A 55 -15.66 -23.52 4.50
C ASN A 55 -15.69 -24.49 5.71
N ASN A 56 -16.89 -24.83 6.13
CA ASN A 56 -17.09 -25.69 7.30
C ASN A 56 -16.52 -27.10 7.15
N THR A 57 -16.33 -27.60 5.93
CA THR A 57 -15.75 -28.92 5.65
C THR A 57 -14.27 -28.97 6.01
N ASN A 58 -13.54 -27.87 5.81
CA ASN A 58 -12.11 -27.79 6.06
C ASN A 58 -11.77 -27.48 7.52
N ILE A 59 -12.69 -26.94 8.31
CA ILE A 59 -12.43 -26.64 9.73
C ILE A 59 -11.99 -27.87 10.51
N LYS A 60 -12.63 -29.02 10.29
CA LYS A 60 -12.30 -30.28 10.95
C LYS A 60 -10.86 -30.76 10.76
N LYS A 61 -10.17 -30.28 9.73
CA LYS A 61 -8.76 -30.62 9.47
C LYS A 61 -7.80 -29.94 10.45
N TRP A 62 -8.27 -28.96 11.20
CA TRP A 62 -7.51 -28.13 12.13
C TRP A 62 -7.86 -28.42 13.58
N ASP A 63 -8.64 -29.50 13.84
CA ASP A 63 -9.07 -29.90 15.17
C ASP A 63 -7.86 -30.00 16.13
N GLY A 64 -8.02 -29.40 17.33
CA GLY A 64 -7.00 -29.37 18.37
C GLY A 64 -5.87 -28.38 18.15
N THR A 65 -5.97 -27.50 17.18
CA THR A 65 -4.96 -26.46 16.88
C THR A 65 -5.38 -25.07 17.39
N GLU A 66 -4.41 -24.16 17.55
CA GLU A 66 -4.67 -22.76 17.84
C GLU A 66 -5.53 -22.09 16.75
N ILE A 67 -5.42 -22.54 15.49
CA ILE A 67 -6.22 -22.05 14.36
C ILE A 67 -7.71 -22.40 14.54
N GLU A 68 -8.03 -23.59 15.07
CA GLU A 68 -9.41 -23.94 15.38
C GLU A 68 -10.01 -22.94 16.39
N GLY A 69 -9.31 -22.73 17.51
CA GLY A 69 -9.76 -21.76 18.54
C GLY A 69 -9.92 -20.35 17.99
N PHE A 70 -9.04 -19.92 17.10
CA PHE A 70 -9.14 -18.64 16.39
C PHE A 70 -10.43 -18.55 15.55
N ILE A 71 -10.72 -19.60 14.76
CA ILE A 71 -11.92 -19.64 13.92
C ILE A 71 -13.20 -19.72 14.76
N GLU A 72 -13.21 -20.49 15.85
CA GLU A 72 -14.35 -20.56 16.77
C GLU A 72 -14.65 -19.17 17.34
N LYS A 73 -13.64 -18.42 17.79
CA LYS A 73 -13.80 -17.05 18.26
C LYS A 73 -14.36 -16.13 17.16
N LEU A 74 -13.87 -16.22 15.95
CA LEU A 74 -14.40 -15.42 14.84
C LEU A 74 -15.84 -15.80 14.44
N LYS A 75 -16.32 -16.99 14.82
CA LYS A 75 -17.69 -17.44 14.56
C LYS A 75 -18.69 -17.02 15.64
N GLU A 76 -18.25 -16.52 16.78
CA GLU A 76 -19.14 -16.08 17.87
C GLU A 76 -20.10 -14.97 17.40
N LYS A 77 -19.69 -14.19 16.39
CA LYS A 77 -20.53 -13.14 15.81
C LYS A 77 -20.61 -13.29 14.28
N SER A 78 -21.76 -13.04 13.73
CA SER A 78 -21.96 -13.03 12.27
C SER A 78 -21.36 -11.79 11.61
N THR A 79 -21.27 -10.68 12.34
CA THR A 79 -20.72 -9.41 11.86
C THR A 79 -20.02 -8.68 13.00
N TYR A 80 -19.00 -7.88 12.63
CA TYR A 80 -18.18 -7.09 13.54
C TYR A 80 -18.14 -5.63 13.06
N ASN A 81 -18.08 -4.70 13.99
CA ASN A 81 -17.48 -3.39 13.77
C ASN A 81 -16.00 -3.45 14.23
N ILE A 82 -15.24 -2.38 14.03
CA ILE A 82 -13.81 -2.34 14.37
C ILE A 82 -13.57 -2.65 15.85
N GLU A 83 -14.36 -2.06 16.75
CA GLU A 83 -14.21 -2.23 18.21
C GLU A 83 -14.50 -3.66 18.64
N SER A 84 -15.62 -4.23 18.17
CA SER A 84 -15.99 -5.61 18.50
C SER A 84 -15.04 -6.63 17.89
N PHE A 85 -14.45 -6.35 16.71
CA PHE A 85 -13.42 -7.17 16.12
C PHE A 85 -12.15 -7.16 17.00
N ARG A 86 -11.65 -5.97 17.37
CA ARG A 86 -10.49 -5.83 18.26
C ARG A 86 -10.72 -6.54 19.59
N ALA A 87 -11.89 -6.35 20.21
CA ALA A 87 -12.21 -7.01 21.46
C ALA A 87 -12.17 -8.54 21.34
N THR A 88 -12.75 -9.10 20.28
CA THR A 88 -12.73 -10.55 20.02
C THR A 88 -11.30 -11.07 19.80
N ILE A 89 -10.47 -10.37 19.03
CA ILE A 89 -9.07 -10.78 18.81
C ILE A 89 -8.25 -10.72 20.11
N ASN A 90 -8.46 -9.70 20.94
CA ASN A 90 -7.77 -9.56 22.24
C ASN A 90 -8.10 -10.67 23.24
N GLU A 91 -9.21 -11.40 23.08
CA GLU A 91 -9.52 -12.58 23.88
C GLU A 91 -8.71 -13.83 23.47
N ILE A 92 -7.97 -13.78 22.36
CA ILE A 92 -7.20 -14.91 21.83
C ILE A 92 -5.75 -14.80 22.31
N ASN A 93 -5.40 -15.56 23.33
CA ASN A 93 -4.15 -15.42 24.07
C ASN A 93 -2.87 -15.54 23.25
N PHE A 94 -2.87 -16.24 22.11
CA PHE A 94 -1.68 -16.40 21.29
C PHE A 94 -1.52 -15.31 20.23
N ILE A 95 -2.55 -14.46 20.04
CA ILE A 95 -2.45 -13.29 19.15
C ILE A 95 -2.03 -12.08 20.00
N ASP A 96 -0.73 -11.92 20.15
CA ASP A 96 -0.09 -10.88 20.96
C ASP A 96 0.29 -9.63 20.17
N GLN A 97 0.31 -9.74 18.83
CA GLN A 97 0.72 -8.66 17.94
C GLN A 97 0.02 -8.75 16.58
N PRO A 98 -0.06 -7.62 15.84
CA PRO A 98 -0.72 -7.58 14.53
C PRO A 98 -0.13 -8.56 13.49
N SER A 99 1.16 -8.83 13.52
CA SER A 99 1.79 -9.81 12.61
C SER A 99 1.32 -11.25 12.84
N THR A 100 1.03 -11.63 14.09
CA THR A 100 0.44 -12.93 14.42
C THR A 100 -0.99 -13.03 13.87
N LEU A 101 -1.80 -11.97 14.02
CA LEU A 101 -3.12 -11.90 13.41
C LEU A 101 -3.06 -12.03 11.89
N PHE A 102 -2.16 -11.29 11.23
CA PHE A 102 -1.95 -11.39 9.79
C PHE A 102 -1.69 -12.84 9.38
N TYR A 103 -0.77 -13.49 10.05
CA TYR A 103 -0.41 -14.89 9.75
C TYR A 103 -1.60 -15.84 9.90
N CYS A 104 -2.38 -15.72 10.97
CA CYS A 104 -3.56 -16.57 11.18
C CYS A 104 -4.60 -16.38 10.07
N LEU A 105 -4.94 -15.12 9.74
CA LEU A 105 -5.86 -14.81 8.65
C LEU A 105 -5.34 -15.31 7.30
N TYR A 106 -4.06 -15.06 7.02
CA TYR A 106 -3.40 -15.47 5.78
C TYR A 106 -3.42 -16.99 5.63
N LYS A 107 -3.05 -17.73 6.69
CA LYS A 107 -3.06 -19.18 6.70
C LYS A 107 -4.46 -19.75 6.48
N CYS A 108 -5.47 -19.20 7.15
CA CYS A 108 -6.86 -19.61 6.98
C CYS A 108 -7.41 -19.34 5.58
N ARG A 109 -6.84 -18.36 4.85
CA ARG A 109 -7.34 -17.90 3.56
C ARG A 109 -6.62 -18.51 2.35
N THR A 110 -5.31 -18.74 2.44
CA THR A 110 -4.46 -19.03 1.27
C THR A 110 -4.05 -20.48 1.12
N GLU A 111 -4.18 -21.33 2.12
CA GLU A 111 -3.94 -22.77 1.99
C GLU A 111 -4.98 -23.42 1.07
N SER A 112 -4.63 -23.65 -0.20
CA SER A 112 -5.56 -24.05 -1.26
C SER A 112 -6.42 -25.26 -0.95
N ASP A 113 -5.85 -26.29 -0.31
CA ASP A 113 -6.56 -27.54 0.01
C ASP A 113 -7.24 -27.52 1.38
N ASN A 114 -6.89 -26.54 2.22
CA ASN A 114 -7.34 -26.43 3.61
C ASN A 114 -7.94 -25.05 3.92
N GLN A 115 -8.26 -24.26 2.91
CA GLN A 115 -8.83 -22.94 3.07
C GLN A 115 -10.09 -22.98 3.95
N ILE A 116 -10.05 -22.28 5.10
CA ILE A 116 -11.15 -22.18 6.04
C ILE A 116 -11.98 -20.92 5.76
N ILE A 117 -11.34 -19.78 5.60
CA ILE A 117 -12.01 -18.52 5.29
C ILE A 117 -12.08 -18.40 3.76
N GLN A 118 -13.28 -18.51 3.21
CA GLN A 118 -13.51 -18.37 1.76
C GLN A 118 -13.48 -16.90 1.33
N ARG A 119 -14.10 -16.03 2.14
CA ARG A 119 -14.18 -14.61 1.87
C ARG A 119 -14.19 -13.80 3.16
N ILE A 120 -13.57 -12.64 3.10
CA ILE A 120 -13.66 -11.58 4.10
C ILE A 120 -14.39 -10.43 3.41
N ASN A 121 -15.55 -10.04 3.96
CA ASN A 121 -16.32 -8.91 3.46
C ASN A 121 -16.11 -7.74 4.41
N ILE A 122 -15.62 -6.63 3.87
CA ILE A 122 -15.42 -5.37 4.61
C ILE A 122 -16.21 -4.29 3.88
N GLU A 123 -17.23 -3.77 4.54
CA GLU A 123 -18.09 -2.72 4.01
C GLU A 123 -17.85 -1.43 4.80
N PHE A 124 -17.66 -0.34 4.08
CA PHE A 124 -17.59 1.01 4.66
C PHE A 124 -18.92 1.70 4.41
N ILE A 125 -19.60 2.07 5.48
CA ILE A 125 -20.92 2.70 5.41
C ILE A 125 -20.77 4.17 5.75
N ASN A 126 -20.94 5.04 4.77
CA ASN A 126 -20.92 6.48 4.92
C ASN A 126 -22.27 7.07 4.56
N LYS A 127 -22.92 7.71 5.55
CA LYS A 127 -24.27 8.29 5.39
C LYS A 127 -25.31 7.32 4.77
N GLY A 128 -25.20 6.03 5.09
CA GLY A 128 -26.09 4.98 4.58
C GLY A 128 -25.74 4.41 3.21
N ASN A 129 -24.66 4.88 2.59
CA ASN A 129 -24.14 4.33 1.33
C ASN A 129 -22.92 3.43 1.60
N ILE A 130 -22.85 2.29 0.90
CA ILE A 130 -21.68 1.40 0.93
C ILE A 130 -20.63 1.97 0.00
N GLU A 131 -19.45 2.28 0.54
CA GLU A 131 -18.32 2.76 -0.22
C GLU A 131 -17.27 1.65 -0.38
N GLY A 132 -16.77 1.45 -1.59
CA GLY A 132 -15.68 0.53 -1.89
C GLY A 132 -14.33 1.24 -1.90
N LEU A 133 -13.27 0.49 -1.65
CA LEU A 133 -11.89 0.98 -1.80
C LEU A 133 -11.45 0.92 -3.27
N SER A 134 -10.78 1.96 -3.72
CA SER A 134 -10.10 1.97 -5.01
C SER A 134 -8.91 1.01 -5.02
N GLU A 135 -8.48 0.57 -6.20
CA GLU A 135 -7.29 -0.28 -6.33
C GLU A 135 -6.01 0.37 -5.76
N GLY A 136 -5.89 1.69 -5.89
CA GLY A 136 -4.78 2.43 -5.28
C GLY A 136 -4.80 2.40 -3.76
N GLU A 137 -5.96 2.52 -3.13
CA GLU A 137 -6.11 2.41 -1.67
C GLU A 137 -5.77 1.00 -1.18
N LYS A 138 -6.21 -0.04 -1.89
CA LYS A 138 -5.86 -1.44 -1.58
C LYS A 138 -4.35 -1.68 -1.65
N LYS A 139 -3.66 -1.11 -2.63
CA LYS A 139 -2.19 -1.19 -2.73
C LYS A 139 -1.49 -0.48 -1.58
N LEU A 140 -1.95 0.71 -1.20
CA LEU A 140 -1.41 1.42 -0.05
C LEU A 140 -1.63 0.67 1.26
N ILE A 141 -2.78 0.00 1.43
CA ILE A 141 -3.05 -0.88 2.56
C ILE A 141 -2.01 -1.99 2.63
N ASN A 142 -1.77 -2.71 1.52
CA ASN A 142 -0.77 -3.77 1.47
C ASN A 142 0.63 -3.25 1.76
N ALA A 143 1.03 -2.12 1.18
CA ALA A 143 2.33 -1.51 1.41
C ALA A 143 2.53 -1.11 2.88
N ASN A 144 1.51 -0.50 3.52
CA ASN A 144 1.54 -0.17 4.95
C ASN A 144 1.67 -1.43 5.82
N THR A 145 0.95 -2.50 5.48
CA THR A 145 1.06 -3.78 6.21
C THR A 145 2.47 -4.37 6.10
N ILE A 146 3.08 -4.34 4.92
CA ILE A 146 4.45 -4.81 4.73
C ILE A 146 5.41 -4.01 5.60
N ILE A 147 5.34 -2.68 5.55
CA ILE A 147 6.31 -1.81 6.22
C ILE A 147 6.10 -1.77 7.75
N HIS A 148 4.87 -1.61 8.23
CA HIS A 148 4.62 -1.37 9.65
C HIS A 148 4.35 -2.65 10.46
N ILE A 149 3.85 -3.70 9.81
CA ILE A 149 3.44 -4.91 10.53
C ILE A 149 4.38 -6.08 10.30
N LEU A 150 4.74 -6.35 9.04
CA LEU A 150 5.46 -7.58 8.69
C LEU A 150 6.97 -7.41 8.64
N SER A 151 7.48 -6.20 8.35
CA SER A 151 8.92 -5.97 8.28
C SER A 151 9.49 -5.60 9.66
N ALA A 152 10.62 -6.19 9.99
CA ALA A 152 11.43 -5.80 11.14
C ALA A 152 12.53 -4.79 10.72
N PRO A 153 13.21 -4.12 11.66
CA PRO A 153 14.40 -3.33 11.36
C PRO A 153 15.42 -4.13 10.53
N ASN A 154 16.01 -3.48 9.52
CA ASN A 154 16.94 -4.07 8.54
C ASN A 154 16.34 -5.12 7.58
N SER A 155 15.01 -5.22 7.50
CA SER A 155 14.37 -6.04 6.48
C SER A 155 14.55 -5.47 5.08
N LEU A 156 14.61 -6.35 4.09
CA LEU A 156 14.51 -6.00 2.67
C LEU A 156 13.09 -6.22 2.18
N CYS A 157 12.45 -5.15 1.75
CA CYS A 157 11.09 -5.16 1.19
C CYS A 157 11.16 -5.06 -0.34
N LEU A 158 10.43 -5.93 -1.01
CA LEU A 158 10.37 -5.96 -2.48
C LEU A 158 8.96 -5.54 -2.92
N PHE A 159 8.87 -4.54 -3.77
CA PHE A 159 7.61 -4.02 -4.29
C PHE A 159 7.60 -4.07 -5.81
N ASP A 160 6.63 -4.77 -6.37
CA ASP A 160 6.44 -4.84 -7.82
C ASP A 160 5.29 -3.92 -8.24
N GLU A 161 5.61 -2.87 -9.00
CA GLU A 161 4.68 -1.83 -9.45
C GLU A 161 3.72 -1.31 -8.36
N PRO A 162 4.22 -0.94 -7.16
CA PRO A 162 3.35 -0.53 -6.06
C PRO A 162 2.57 0.74 -6.37
N ASP A 163 3.09 1.59 -7.25
CA ASP A 163 2.50 2.87 -7.64
C ASP A 163 1.47 2.78 -8.76
N SER A 164 1.27 1.59 -9.36
CA SER A 164 0.25 1.40 -10.40
C SER A 164 -1.16 1.56 -9.80
N HIS A 165 -2.04 2.30 -10.50
CA HIS A 165 -3.38 2.67 -10.06
C HIS A 165 -3.46 3.61 -8.85
N ILE A 166 -2.33 4.04 -8.28
CA ILE A 166 -2.31 5.08 -7.25
C ILE A 166 -2.43 6.44 -7.92
N HIS A 167 -3.39 7.24 -7.44
CA HIS A 167 -3.56 8.61 -7.92
C HIS A 167 -2.28 9.42 -7.70
N ILE A 168 -1.95 10.28 -8.67
CA ILE A 168 -0.69 11.05 -8.67
C ILE A 168 -0.44 11.81 -7.35
N ALA A 169 -1.51 12.37 -6.77
CA ALA A 169 -1.42 13.11 -5.51
C ALA A 169 -1.06 12.24 -4.29
N ARG A 170 -1.17 10.91 -4.39
CA ARG A 170 -0.82 9.97 -3.30
C ARG A 170 0.49 9.23 -3.54
N LYS A 171 1.21 9.53 -4.63
CA LYS A 171 2.51 8.90 -4.90
C LYS A 171 3.60 9.36 -3.94
N ASP A 172 3.49 10.58 -3.41
CA ASP A 172 4.40 11.05 -2.35
C ASP A 172 4.19 10.27 -1.05
N GLU A 173 2.95 9.94 -0.69
CA GLU A 173 2.64 9.07 0.47
C GLU A 173 3.31 7.69 0.34
N LEU A 174 3.21 7.07 -0.85
CA LEU A 174 3.89 5.81 -1.14
C LEU A 174 5.42 5.94 -1.05
N LYS A 175 5.98 7.04 -1.57
CA LYS A 175 7.41 7.32 -1.51
C LYS A 175 7.90 7.43 -0.06
N GLU A 176 7.19 8.19 0.78
CA GLU A 176 7.52 8.34 2.21
C GLU A 176 7.48 6.98 2.92
N LEU A 177 6.45 6.19 2.65
CA LEU A 177 6.31 4.85 3.20
C LEU A 177 7.47 3.92 2.82
N ILE A 178 7.87 3.90 1.55
CA ILE A 178 8.96 3.05 1.05
C ILE A 178 10.33 3.49 1.60
N ASN A 179 10.50 4.79 1.90
CA ASN A 179 11.72 5.35 2.47
C ASN A 179 11.74 5.33 4.01
N THR A 180 10.88 4.54 4.65
CA THR A 180 10.85 4.40 6.11
C THR A 180 12.23 3.99 6.65
N GLU A 181 12.69 4.67 7.70
CA GLU A 181 13.98 4.42 8.32
C GLU A 181 14.18 2.97 8.77
N ASN A 182 15.43 2.51 8.72
CA ASN A 182 15.85 1.17 9.11
C ASN A 182 15.23 0.02 8.29
N ARG A 183 14.79 0.30 7.07
CA ARG A 183 14.35 -0.71 6.10
C ARG A 183 14.96 -0.44 4.74
N TYR A 184 15.17 -1.51 3.98
CA TYR A 184 15.65 -1.42 2.61
C TYR A 184 14.51 -1.81 1.66
N SER A 185 14.28 -1.00 0.64
CA SER A 185 13.22 -1.27 -0.33
C SER A 185 13.78 -1.36 -1.74
N ILE A 186 13.39 -2.39 -2.47
CA ILE A 186 13.60 -2.48 -3.93
C ILE A 186 12.24 -2.38 -4.58
N VAL A 187 12.10 -1.44 -5.49
CA VAL A 187 10.83 -1.14 -6.17
C VAL A 187 11.01 -1.26 -7.66
N THR A 188 10.16 -2.03 -8.32
CA THR A 188 10.00 -1.95 -9.78
C THR A 188 8.88 -0.98 -10.12
N THR A 189 9.04 -0.20 -11.17
CA THR A 189 7.99 0.70 -11.65
C THR A 189 8.19 1.04 -13.12
N HIS A 190 7.09 1.24 -13.83
CA HIS A 190 7.06 1.80 -15.17
C HIS A 190 6.55 3.26 -15.18
N SER A 191 6.37 3.88 -14.03
CA SER A 191 5.82 5.24 -13.90
C SER A 191 6.90 6.32 -13.94
N PRO A 192 6.98 7.13 -14.99
CA PRO A 192 7.89 8.27 -15.03
C PRO A 192 7.65 9.26 -13.89
N VAL A 193 6.39 9.41 -13.47
CA VAL A 193 6.01 10.30 -12.36
C VAL A 193 6.58 9.81 -11.04
N PHE A 194 6.47 8.52 -10.75
CA PHE A 194 7.02 7.97 -9.51
C PHE A 194 8.54 8.02 -9.49
N VAL A 195 9.19 7.67 -10.62
CA VAL A 195 10.65 7.80 -10.77
C VAL A 195 11.10 9.25 -10.55
N ASN A 196 10.29 10.24 -11.00
CA ASN A 196 10.61 11.65 -10.80
C ASN A 196 10.62 12.09 -9.32
N CYS A 197 9.92 11.37 -8.45
CA CYS A 197 9.92 11.65 -7.01
C CYS A 197 11.16 11.10 -6.28
N LEU A 198 12.00 10.27 -6.93
CA LEU A 198 13.14 9.59 -6.31
C LEU A 198 14.47 10.32 -6.60
N CYS A 199 15.50 10.07 -5.77
CA CYS A 199 16.85 10.56 -6.02
C CYS A 199 17.52 9.73 -7.12
N ASP A 200 18.35 10.37 -7.96
CA ASP A 200 19.02 9.73 -9.11
C ASP A 200 19.89 8.54 -8.73
N GLU A 201 20.59 8.65 -7.62
CA GLU A 201 21.46 7.60 -7.08
C GLU A 201 20.72 6.30 -6.73
N ASN A 202 19.41 6.40 -6.49
CA ASN A 202 18.54 5.28 -6.16
C ASN A 202 17.84 4.67 -7.40
N ILE A 203 17.98 5.29 -8.57
CA ILE A 203 17.30 4.85 -9.79
C ILE A 203 18.24 4.01 -10.64
N ARG A 204 17.78 2.80 -10.99
CA ARG A 204 18.46 1.92 -11.95
C ARG A 204 17.53 1.63 -13.11
N TYR A 205 18.03 1.68 -14.32
CA TYR A 205 17.30 1.31 -15.53
C TYR A 205 17.68 -0.11 -15.93
N LEU A 206 16.68 -0.98 -16.00
CA LEU A 206 16.87 -2.40 -16.36
C LEU A 206 16.36 -2.61 -17.78
N LYS A 207 17.21 -3.14 -18.66
CA LYS A 207 16.87 -3.51 -20.03
C LYS A 207 17.56 -4.82 -20.39
N ASP A 208 16.83 -5.73 -21.00
CA ASP A 208 17.31 -7.04 -21.44
C ASP A 208 18.14 -7.78 -20.37
N GLY A 209 17.71 -7.70 -19.10
CA GLY A 209 18.38 -8.31 -17.95
C GLY A 209 19.65 -7.61 -17.49
N LYS A 210 19.96 -6.43 -18.02
CA LYS A 210 21.16 -5.65 -17.65
C LYS A 210 20.77 -4.29 -17.07
N ILE A 211 21.56 -3.86 -16.08
CA ILE A 211 21.44 -2.52 -15.53
C ILE A 211 22.23 -1.57 -16.43
N GLU A 212 21.55 -0.57 -16.97
CA GLU A 212 22.15 0.49 -17.77
C GLU A 212 22.27 1.77 -16.93
N ASP A 213 23.45 2.39 -16.96
CA ASP A 213 23.68 3.70 -16.35
C ASP A 213 23.34 4.78 -17.37
N LEU A 214 22.18 5.39 -17.21
CA LEU A 214 21.64 6.41 -18.09
C LEU A 214 21.37 7.69 -17.30
N GLU A 215 21.46 8.82 -17.98
CA GLU A 215 20.99 10.09 -17.42
C GLU A 215 19.47 10.04 -17.15
N ARG A 216 19.03 10.74 -16.10
CA ARG A 216 17.62 10.75 -15.65
C ARG A 216 16.63 11.11 -16.75
N SER A 217 16.94 12.14 -17.55
CA SER A 217 16.12 12.58 -18.68
C SER A 217 15.89 11.46 -19.70
N LYS A 218 16.96 10.67 -19.97
CA LYS A 218 16.88 9.52 -20.88
C LYS A 218 16.10 8.37 -20.26
N LYS A 219 16.27 8.09 -18.96
CA LYS A 219 15.46 7.10 -18.23
C LYS A 219 13.97 7.43 -18.33
N LEU A 220 13.58 8.68 -18.06
CA LEU A 220 12.19 9.15 -18.14
C LEU A 220 11.63 9.06 -19.56
N SER A 221 12.39 9.44 -20.57
CA SER A 221 11.99 9.34 -21.98
C SER A 221 11.71 7.88 -22.37
N LEU A 222 12.58 6.95 -21.99
CA LEU A 222 12.41 5.53 -22.29
C LEU A 222 11.20 4.92 -21.54
N LEU A 223 10.99 5.28 -20.27
CA LEU A 223 9.84 4.82 -19.48
C LEU A 223 8.51 5.32 -20.05
N SER A 224 8.49 6.50 -20.63
CA SER A 224 7.29 7.06 -21.27
C SER A 224 7.06 6.54 -22.69
N GLY A 225 7.87 5.60 -23.18
CA GLY A 225 7.79 5.11 -24.56
C GLY A 225 8.11 6.20 -25.60
N GLY A 226 8.90 7.21 -25.21
CA GLY A 226 9.20 8.38 -26.06
C GLY A 226 8.14 9.47 -26.02
N GLY A 227 7.06 9.29 -25.22
CA GLY A 227 6.01 10.30 -25.05
C GLY A 227 6.49 11.57 -24.33
N ILE A 228 7.57 11.45 -23.53
CA ILE A 228 8.28 12.60 -22.95
C ILE A 228 9.63 12.68 -23.65
N SER A 229 9.86 13.71 -24.43
CA SER A 229 11.17 13.94 -25.05
C SER A 229 12.23 14.24 -23.98
N ILE A 230 13.51 14.03 -24.32
CA ILE A 230 14.63 14.38 -23.43
C ILE A 230 14.55 15.86 -23.01
N PHE A 231 14.12 16.73 -23.93
CA PHE A 231 13.94 18.15 -23.66
C PHE A 231 12.81 18.43 -22.68
N GLU A 232 11.64 17.81 -22.88
CA GLU A 232 10.49 17.91 -21.95
C GLU A 232 10.82 17.32 -20.58
N GLY A 233 11.52 16.18 -20.54
CA GLY A 233 12.02 15.59 -19.29
C GLY A 233 12.95 16.54 -18.55
N SER A 234 13.84 17.22 -19.25
CA SER A 234 14.75 18.22 -18.67
C SER A 234 14.01 19.47 -18.16
N LEU A 235 12.93 19.88 -18.83
CA LEU A 235 12.07 20.97 -18.35
C LEU A 235 11.29 20.59 -17.09
N ILE A 236 10.73 19.37 -17.04
CA ILE A 236 9.99 18.85 -15.88
C ILE A 236 10.91 18.71 -14.66
N LEU A 237 12.17 18.31 -14.87
CA LEU A 237 13.17 18.18 -13.81
C LEU A 237 13.79 19.52 -13.40
N GLY A 238 13.58 20.57 -14.20
CA GLY A 238 14.11 21.91 -13.90
C GLY A 238 13.50 22.50 -12.62
N THR A 239 14.29 23.24 -11.84
CA THR A 239 13.84 23.94 -10.63
C THR A 239 12.98 25.18 -10.94
N LYS A 240 12.79 25.54 -12.21
CA LYS A 240 12.03 26.71 -12.63
C LYS A 240 10.54 26.41 -12.71
N LYS A 241 9.73 27.38 -12.33
CA LYS A 241 8.28 27.31 -12.53
C LYS A 241 7.98 27.29 -14.03
N ILE A 242 7.24 26.27 -14.49
CA ILE A 242 6.88 26.08 -15.88
C ILE A 242 5.38 26.32 -16.01
N LEU A 243 5.00 27.15 -16.96
CA LEU A 243 3.63 27.35 -17.37
C LEU A 243 3.42 26.67 -18.73
N VAL A 244 2.57 25.65 -18.74
CA VAL A 244 2.19 24.94 -19.97
C VAL A 244 0.92 25.59 -20.51
N VAL A 245 0.91 25.89 -21.81
CA VAL A 245 -0.23 26.53 -22.50
C VAL A 245 -0.68 25.67 -23.66
N GLU A 246 -1.95 25.73 -24.01
CA GLU A 246 -2.56 24.89 -25.04
C GLU A 246 -2.08 25.22 -26.45
N GLY A 247 -1.74 26.50 -26.72
CA GLY A 247 -1.35 26.91 -28.04
C GLY A 247 -0.48 28.17 -28.11
N PRO A 248 0.02 28.47 -29.32
CA PRO A 248 0.93 29.61 -29.55
C PRO A 248 0.28 30.98 -29.28
N TYR A 249 -1.02 31.07 -29.38
CA TYR A 249 -1.77 32.30 -29.07
C TYR A 249 -1.80 32.58 -27.57
N ASP A 250 -1.97 31.55 -26.75
CA ASP A 250 -1.97 31.68 -25.29
C ASP A 250 -0.59 32.13 -24.81
N LYS A 251 0.48 31.57 -25.39
CA LYS A 251 1.85 32.01 -25.13
C LYS A 251 2.02 33.51 -25.38
N LYS A 252 1.62 34.01 -26.55
CA LYS A 252 1.73 35.44 -26.90
C LYS A 252 0.91 36.32 -25.96
N TYR A 253 -0.30 35.88 -25.61
CA TYR A 253 -1.16 36.62 -24.70
C TYR A 253 -0.53 36.73 -23.31
N LEU A 254 -0.04 35.63 -22.77
CA LEU A 254 0.59 35.59 -21.45
C LEU A 254 1.91 36.37 -21.41
N GLU A 255 2.75 36.28 -22.43
CA GLU A 255 4.00 37.07 -22.54
C GLU A 255 3.68 38.56 -22.50
N LYS A 256 2.64 39.00 -23.23
CA LYS A 256 2.21 40.40 -23.20
C LYS A 256 1.60 40.82 -21.86
N ALA A 257 0.78 39.97 -21.24
CA ALA A 257 0.20 40.23 -19.91
C ALA A 257 1.30 40.36 -18.84
N ILE A 258 2.29 39.44 -18.83
CA ILE A 258 3.42 39.49 -17.91
C ILE A 258 4.24 40.75 -18.10
N SER A 259 4.48 41.16 -19.37
CA SER A 259 5.26 42.37 -19.67
C SER A 259 4.56 43.65 -19.20
N ILE A 260 3.23 43.71 -19.30
CA ILE A 260 2.42 44.83 -18.80
C ILE A 260 2.43 44.89 -17.27
N PHE A 261 2.29 43.71 -16.65
CA PHE A 261 2.30 43.59 -15.18
C PHE A 261 3.65 44.01 -14.59
N ALA A 262 4.76 43.54 -15.20
CA ALA A 262 6.09 43.90 -14.76
C ALA A 262 6.35 45.43 -14.87
N LYS A 263 5.87 46.07 -15.94
CA LYS A 263 6.02 47.53 -16.13
C LYS A 263 5.17 48.37 -15.14
N ARG A 264 4.09 47.80 -14.60
CA ARG A 264 3.25 48.49 -13.61
C ARG A 264 3.79 48.39 -12.18
N ASN A 265 4.65 47.44 -11.92
CA ASN A 265 5.20 47.17 -10.59
C ASN A 265 6.72 47.46 -10.50
N SER A 266 7.32 48.04 -11.54
CA SER A 266 8.64 48.67 -11.56
C SER A 266 8.52 50.18 -11.44
#